data_e59d43269751b909616a105e6bbe993b
#
_entry.id   e59d43269751b909616a105e6bbe993b
#
_cell.length_a   1.000
_cell.length_b   1.000
_cell.length_c   1.000
_cell.angle_alpha   90.00
_cell.angle_beta   90.00
_cell.angle_gamma   90.00
#
_symmetry.space_group_name_H-M   'P 1'
#
loop_
_entity.id
_entity.type
_entity.pdbx_description
1 polymer ?
#
loop_
_entity_poly.entity_id
_entity_poly.type
_entity_poly.pdbx_seq_one_letter_code
_entity_poly.pdbx_strand_id
1 'polypeptide(L)'
;MIEKLSQRDIRILKIGAMCAAAILVFWFASEWLDRWKEARVSLAAVKDKLELIDVDKAKRAGLMSIVPVFEMPEEEKTQKFLFIDKLTKQLGDAGIKNQPLEVVSIGKSGQAGYRLLRMKCSGTCRFTQVLDLLANLKENPYLVGVEELRMRIDKKKPQEVDLDLTVSTFIK
;
A
#
# COMPACT_ATOMS: atom_id res chain seq x y z
N MET A 1 9.24 26.76 -75.78
CA MET A 1 8.63 25.94 -76.84
C MET A 1 7.75 24.91 -76.16
N ILE A 2 6.49 25.16 -76.11
CA ILE A 2 5.49 24.18 -75.65
C ILE A 2 4.93 23.54 -76.89
N GLU A 3 5.46 22.37 -77.28
CA GLU A 3 4.92 21.56 -78.30
C GLU A 3 3.43 21.28 -78.08
N LYS A 4 2.61 21.45 -79.13
CA LYS A 4 1.22 21.13 -79.05
C LYS A 4 1.01 19.65 -78.83
N LEU A 5 0.80 19.27 -77.56
CA LEU A 5 0.48 17.90 -77.17
C LEU A 5 -0.79 17.46 -77.94
N SER A 6 -0.66 16.33 -78.63
CA SER A 6 -1.81 15.73 -79.38
C SER A 6 -2.90 15.37 -78.35
N GLN A 7 -4.17 15.44 -78.80
CA GLN A 7 -5.31 15.07 -77.99
C GLN A 7 -5.20 13.65 -77.40
N ARG A 8 -4.45 12.77 -78.05
CA ARG A 8 -4.16 11.43 -77.54
C ARG A 8 -3.20 11.48 -76.34
N ASP A 9 -2.16 12.33 -76.42
CA ASP A 9 -1.14 12.46 -75.31
C ASP A 9 -1.79 13.06 -74.07
N ILE A 10 -2.72 13.97 -74.21
CA ILE A 10 -3.49 14.55 -73.12
C ILE A 10 -4.35 13.49 -72.39
N ARG A 11 -4.94 12.54 -73.13
CA ARG A 11 -5.74 11.46 -72.60
C ARG A 11 -4.84 10.47 -71.79
N ILE A 12 -3.72 10.11 -72.40
CA ILE A 12 -2.74 9.22 -71.75
C ILE A 12 -2.20 9.87 -70.45
N LEU A 13 -1.88 11.15 -70.47
CA LEU A 13 -1.43 11.91 -69.35
C LEU A 13 -2.48 11.97 -68.21
N LYS A 14 -3.76 12.18 -68.57
CA LYS A 14 -4.89 12.18 -67.63
C LYS A 14 -5.08 10.80 -66.98
N ILE A 15 -4.99 9.73 -67.77
CA ILE A 15 -5.10 8.36 -67.23
C ILE A 15 -3.91 8.06 -66.35
N GLY A 16 -2.70 8.41 -66.74
CA GLY A 16 -1.51 8.25 -65.94
C GLY A 16 -1.55 9.01 -64.60
N ALA A 17 -2.00 10.27 -64.63
CA ALA A 17 -2.18 11.08 -63.44
C ALA A 17 -3.25 10.50 -62.51
N MET A 18 -4.34 9.96 -63.08
CA MET A 18 -5.41 9.33 -62.31
C MET A 18 -4.94 8.02 -61.64
N CYS A 19 -4.13 7.21 -62.32
CA CYS A 19 -3.53 6.00 -61.76
C CYS A 19 -2.52 6.35 -60.69
N ALA A 20 -1.69 7.37 -60.89
CA ALA A 20 -0.72 7.82 -59.86
C ALA A 20 -1.43 8.34 -58.61
N ALA A 21 -2.52 9.13 -58.78
CA ALA A 21 -3.32 9.60 -57.68
C ALA A 21 -3.97 8.42 -56.88
N ALA A 22 -4.48 7.41 -57.60
CA ALA A 22 -5.08 6.23 -56.99
C ALA A 22 -4.06 5.43 -56.16
N ILE A 23 -2.83 5.28 -56.68
CA ILE A 23 -1.73 4.61 -55.96
C ILE A 23 -1.36 5.40 -54.70
N LEU A 24 -1.26 6.71 -54.77
CA LEU A 24 -0.95 7.56 -53.62
C LEU A 24 -2.05 7.49 -52.52
N VAL A 25 -3.33 7.53 -52.95
CA VAL A 25 -4.46 7.38 -52.02
C VAL A 25 -4.43 5.99 -51.34
N PHE A 26 -4.16 4.95 -52.11
CA PHE A 26 -4.11 3.59 -51.58
C PHE A 26 -2.92 3.43 -50.59
N TRP A 27 -1.77 4.00 -50.90
CA TRP A 27 -0.61 3.98 -50.03
C TRP A 27 -0.87 4.74 -48.73
N PHE A 28 -1.48 5.92 -48.82
CA PHE A 28 -1.82 6.72 -47.63
C PHE A 28 -2.92 6.05 -46.79
N ALA A 29 -3.89 5.42 -47.43
CA ALA A 29 -4.95 4.69 -46.73
C ALA A 29 -4.42 3.44 -46.00
N SER A 30 -3.45 2.72 -46.59
CA SER A 30 -2.84 1.55 -45.96
C SER A 30 -2.04 1.95 -44.71
N GLU A 31 -1.25 3.04 -44.79
CA GLU A 31 -0.48 3.54 -43.66
C GLU A 31 -1.39 4.05 -42.52
N TRP A 32 -2.51 4.67 -42.88
CA TRP A 32 -3.51 5.14 -41.91
C TRP A 32 -4.22 4.00 -41.20
N LEU A 33 -4.54 2.94 -41.94
CA LEU A 33 -5.15 1.72 -41.41
C LEU A 33 -4.22 0.98 -40.42
N ASP A 34 -2.92 0.95 -40.69
CA ASP A 34 -1.95 0.29 -39.81
C ASP A 34 -1.74 1.09 -38.50
N ARG A 35 -1.67 2.41 -38.58
CA ARG A 35 -1.69 3.28 -37.39
C ARG A 35 -2.95 3.10 -36.53
N TRP A 36 -4.10 2.91 -37.19
CA TRP A 36 -5.38 2.65 -36.51
C TRP A 36 -5.39 1.29 -35.80
N LYS A 37 -4.80 0.27 -36.40
CA LYS A 37 -4.65 -1.05 -35.78
C LYS A 37 -3.73 -1.00 -34.56
N GLU A 38 -2.60 -0.32 -34.68
CA GLU A 38 -1.68 -0.13 -33.54
C GLU A 38 -2.34 0.63 -32.39
N ALA A 39 -3.10 1.68 -32.70
CA ALA A 39 -3.84 2.42 -31.69
C ALA A 39 -4.90 1.55 -30.99
N ARG A 40 -5.59 0.68 -31.70
CA ARG A 40 -6.56 -0.26 -31.13
C ARG A 40 -5.89 -1.32 -30.24
N VAL A 41 -4.76 -1.87 -30.68
CA VAL A 41 -3.99 -2.85 -29.89
C VAL A 41 -3.44 -2.23 -28.61
N SER A 42 -2.91 -1.00 -28.69
CA SER A 42 -2.43 -0.29 -27.50
C SER A 42 -3.56 0.05 -26.54
N LEU A 43 -4.75 0.40 -27.06
CA LEU A 43 -5.93 0.69 -26.24
C LEU A 43 -6.47 -0.57 -25.56
N ALA A 44 -6.45 -1.72 -26.23
CA ALA A 44 -6.79 -3.02 -25.65
C ALA A 44 -5.81 -3.41 -24.54
N ALA A 45 -4.50 -3.26 -24.79
CA ALA A 45 -3.47 -3.56 -23.78
C ALA A 45 -3.55 -2.64 -22.55
N VAL A 46 -3.93 -1.37 -22.71
CA VAL A 46 -4.18 -0.45 -21.59
C VAL A 46 -5.43 -0.85 -20.83
N LYS A 47 -6.48 -1.29 -21.54
CA LYS A 47 -7.73 -1.73 -20.91
C LYS A 47 -7.50 -3.00 -20.08
N ASP A 48 -6.77 -3.98 -20.62
CA ASP A 48 -6.41 -5.20 -19.88
C ASP A 48 -5.58 -4.89 -18.62
N LYS A 49 -4.64 -3.93 -18.72
CA LYS A 49 -3.87 -3.47 -17.54
C LYS A 49 -4.75 -2.77 -16.51
N LEU A 50 -5.73 -1.99 -16.95
CA LEU A 50 -6.71 -1.35 -16.05
C LEU A 50 -7.60 -2.38 -15.35
N GLU A 51 -8.03 -3.41 -16.06
CA GLU A 51 -8.85 -4.48 -15.49
C GLU A 51 -8.08 -5.29 -14.44
N LEU A 52 -6.79 -5.55 -14.67
CA LEU A 52 -5.89 -6.13 -13.66
C LEU A 52 -5.74 -5.26 -12.41
N ILE A 53 -5.69 -3.93 -12.58
CA ILE A 53 -5.62 -2.97 -11.46
C ILE A 53 -6.94 -2.95 -10.66
N ASP A 54 -8.08 -3.07 -11.32
CA ASP A 54 -9.38 -3.12 -10.63
C ASP A 54 -9.58 -4.44 -9.87
N VAL A 55 -9.06 -5.56 -10.36
CA VAL A 55 -9.02 -6.82 -9.61
C VAL A 55 -8.13 -6.69 -8.37
N ASP A 56 -7.00 -5.99 -8.48
CA ASP A 56 -6.14 -5.72 -7.32
C ASP A 56 -6.80 -4.75 -6.33
N LYS A 57 -7.59 -3.79 -6.79
CA LYS A 57 -8.41 -2.93 -5.92
C LYS A 57 -9.49 -3.73 -5.21
N ALA A 58 -10.17 -4.63 -5.89
CA ALA A 58 -11.16 -5.51 -5.29
C ALA A 58 -10.52 -6.46 -4.26
N LYS A 59 -9.34 -7.00 -4.54
CA LYS A 59 -8.55 -7.78 -3.57
C LYS A 59 -8.11 -6.94 -2.39
N ARG A 60 -7.64 -5.71 -2.61
CA ARG A 60 -7.28 -4.77 -1.53
C ARG A 60 -8.48 -4.36 -0.70
N ALA A 61 -9.63 -4.12 -1.31
CA ALA A 61 -10.87 -3.86 -0.58
C ALA A 61 -11.32 -5.07 0.25
N GLY A 62 -11.19 -6.29 -0.27
CA GLY A 62 -11.40 -7.52 0.49
C GLY A 62 -10.40 -7.69 1.64
N LEU A 63 -9.13 -7.34 1.43
CA LEU A 63 -8.12 -7.33 2.49
C LEU A 63 -8.37 -6.22 3.52
N MET A 64 -8.83 -5.05 3.10
CA MET A 64 -9.20 -3.96 4.01
C MET A 64 -10.39 -4.30 4.91
N SER A 65 -11.29 -5.19 4.50
CA SER A 65 -12.38 -5.67 5.36
C SER A 65 -11.89 -6.60 6.49
N ILE A 66 -10.69 -7.15 6.36
CA ILE A 66 -10.04 -8.02 7.36
C ILE A 66 -9.07 -7.21 8.23
N VAL A 67 -8.66 -6.01 7.78
CA VAL A 67 -7.81 -5.12 8.58
C VAL A 67 -8.65 -4.52 9.70
N PRO A 68 -8.28 -4.68 10.98
CA PRO A 68 -8.97 -4.05 12.07
C PRO A 68 -9.04 -2.53 11.83
N VAL A 69 -10.20 -1.95 12.12
CA VAL A 69 -10.40 -0.50 11.99
C VAL A 69 -9.47 0.18 12.99
N PHE A 70 -8.39 0.76 12.49
CA PHE A 70 -7.49 1.54 13.32
C PHE A 70 -8.11 2.89 13.62
N GLU A 71 -8.07 3.27 14.87
CA GLU A 71 -8.43 4.62 15.29
C GLU A 71 -7.34 5.60 14.90
N MET A 72 -7.74 6.77 14.40
CA MET A 72 -6.79 7.83 14.05
C MET A 72 -6.10 8.34 15.30
N PRO A 73 -4.78 8.63 15.23
CA PRO A 73 -4.05 9.18 16.37
C PRO A 73 -4.63 10.52 16.82
N GLU A 74 -4.89 10.61 18.12
CA GLU A 74 -5.36 11.81 18.78
C GLU A 74 -4.21 12.68 19.33
N GLU A 75 -4.56 13.76 20.02
CA GLU A 75 -3.59 14.59 20.71
C GLU A 75 -2.82 13.79 21.79
N GLU A 76 -1.58 14.18 22.03
CA GLU A 76 -0.64 13.48 22.89
C GLU A 76 -1.22 13.02 24.23
N LYS A 77 -1.92 13.92 24.95
CA LYS A 77 -2.47 13.61 26.27
C LYS A 77 -3.55 12.55 26.22
N THR A 78 -4.49 12.72 25.29
CA THR A 78 -5.62 11.82 25.10
C THR A 78 -5.14 10.45 24.62
N GLN A 79 -4.32 10.43 23.58
CA GLN A 79 -3.78 9.21 23.01
C GLN A 79 -2.95 8.42 24.04
N LYS A 80 -2.12 9.11 24.83
CA LYS A 80 -1.35 8.50 25.90
C LYS A 80 -2.25 7.80 26.90
N PHE A 81 -3.31 8.46 27.35
CA PHE A 81 -4.24 7.90 28.33
C PHE A 81 -4.98 6.67 27.77
N LEU A 82 -5.54 6.80 26.59
CA LEU A 82 -6.27 5.72 25.90
C LEU A 82 -5.36 4.50 25.65
N PHE A 83 -4.13 4.75 25.22
CA PHE A 83 -3.19 3.69 24.95
C PHE A 83 -2.73 2.96 26.22
N ILE A 84 -2.48 3.71 27.32
CA ILE A 84 -2.14 3.12 28.63
C ILE A 84 -3.28 2.24 29.14
N ASP A 85 -4.51 2.76 29.09
CA ASP A 85 -5.69 2.04 29.57
C ASP A 85 -5.88 0.73 28.79
N LYS A 86 -5.85 0.81 27.46
CA LYS A 86 -6.01 -0.36 26.59
C LYS A 86 -4.91 -1.39 26.78
N LEU A 87 -3.65 -0.94 26.85
CA LEU A 87 -2.50 -1.83 27.04
C LEU A 87 -2.51 -2.48 28.42
N THR A 88 -2.87 -1.72 29.47
CA THR A 88 -3.01 -2.27 30.83
C THR A 88 -4.10 -3.35 30.86
N LYS A 89 -5.21 -3.13 30.19
CA LYS A 89 -6.27 -4.12 30.08
C LYS A 89 -5.79 -5.38 29.36
N GLN A 90 -5.10 -5.23 28.23
CA GLN A 90 -4.54 -6.37 27.48
C GLN A 90 -3.51 -7.17 28.28
N LEU A 91 -2.66 -6.49 29.07
CA LEU A 91 -1.73 -7.14 29.99
C LEU A 91 -2.49 -7.91 31.10
N GLY A 92 -3.54 -7.31 31.66
CA GLY A 92 -4.41 -7.95 32.64
C GLY A 92 -5.14 -9.18 32.07
N ASP A 93 -5.70 -9.07 30.87
CA ASP A 93 -6.40 -10.16 30.19
C ASP A 93 -5.44 -11.34 29.86
N ALA A 94 -4.18 -11.04 29.54
CA ALA A 94 -3.14 -12.04 29.38
C ALA A 94 -2.63 -12.62 30.73
N GLY A 95 -3.09 -12.09 31.87
CA GLY A 95 -2.69 -12.53 33.21
C GLY A 95 -1.26 -12.17 33.57
N ILE A 96 -0.69 -11.15 32.95
CA ILE A 96 0.69 -10.69 33.22
C ILE A 96 0.66 -9.72 34.40
N LYS A 97 1.40 -10.07 35.45
CA LYS A 97 1.66 -9.16 36.56
C LYS A 97 2.73 -8.15 36.15
N ASN A 98 2.29 -6.97 35.77
CA ASN A 98 3.16 -5.91 35.27
C ASN A 98 3.45 -4.84 36.32
N GLN A 99 4.60 -4.19 36.15
CA GLN A 99 4.89 -2.92 36.79
C GLN A 99 4.18 -1.79 36.00
N PRO A 100 4.03 -0.59 36.60
CA PRO A 100 3.45 0.55 35.91
C PRO A 100 4.10 0.79 34.55
N LEU A 101 3.28 1.12 33.56
CA LEU A 101 3.76 1.47 32.22
C LEU A 101 4.54 2.78 32.27
N GLU A 102 5.76 2.76 31.78
CA GLU A 102 6.63 3.92 31.72
C GLU A 102 6.71 4.48 30.30
N VAL A 103 6.55 5.80 30.18
CA VAL A 103 6.83 6.49 28.93
C VAL A 103 8.33 6.68 28.78
N VAL A 104 8.92 5.99 27.82
CA VAL A 104 10.37 6.04 27.58
C VAL A 104 10.77 7.26 26.78
N SER A 105 10.06 7.55 25.71
CA SER A 105 10.34 8.70 24.86
C SER A 105 9.17 9.05 23.98
N ILE A 106 9.13 10.32 23.60
CA ILE A 106 8.27 10.82 22.53
C ILE A 106 9.22 11.19 21.37
N GLY A 107 9.11 10.45 20.27
CA GLY A 107 9.93 10.70 19.08
C GLY A 107 9.62 12.05 18.44
N LYS A 108 10.60 12.63 17.74
CA LYS A 108 10.37 13.83 16.94
C LYS A 108 9.40 13.53 15.81
N SER A 109 8.59 14.53 15.43
CA SER A 109 7.69 14.41 14.28
C SER A 109 8.46 14.04 13.01
N GLY A 110 8.00 12.99 12.34
CA GLY A 110 8.44 12.69 10.98
C GLY A 110 7.83 13.64 9.95
N GLN A 111 8.11 13.43 8.66
CA GLN A 111 7.55 14.22 7.56
C GLN A 111 6.01 14.23 7.52
N ALA A 112 5.36 13.25 8.12
CA ALA A 112 3.90 13.11 8.16
C ALA A 112 3.21 13.87 9.30
N GLY A 113 3.95 14.62 10.14
CA GLY A 113 3.36 15.40 11.25
C GLY A 113 2.97 14.57 12.48
N TYR A 114 3.18 13.25 12.48
CA TYR A 114 2.94 12.37 13.63
C TYR A 114 4.22 12.11 14.41
N ARG A 115 4.08 11.99 15.74
CA ARG A 115 5.16 11.63 16.65
C ARG A 115 4.97 10.20 17.13
N LEU A 116 6.03 9.56 17.58
CA LEU A 116 6.03 8.20 18.07
C LEU A 116 6.10 8.22 19.60
N LEU A 117 5.08 7.70 20.25
CA LEU A 117 5.03 7.49 21.69
C LEU A 117 5.55 6.09 21.99
N ARG A 118 6.63 5.99 22.77
CA ARG A 118 7.22 4.73 23.21
C ARG A 118 6.93 4.49 24.68
N MET A 119 6.48 3.28 24.96
CA MET A 119 6.17 2.85 26.32
C MET A 119 6.86 1.54 26.63
N LYS A 120 7.41 1.45 27.82
CA LYS A 120 8.01 0.24 28.33
C LYS A 120 7.12 -0.37 29.40
N CYS A 121 6.99 -1.70 29.33
CA CYS A 121 6.41 -2.47 30.42
C CYS A 121 7.35 -3.61 30.79
N SER A 122 7.49 -3.86 32.08
CA SER A 122 8.25 -4.98 32.62
C SER A 122 7.37 -5.79 33.55
N GLY A 123 7.53 -7.10 33.56
CA GLY A 123 6.70 -7.97 34.40
C GLY A 123 7.17 -9.41 34.37
N THR A 124 6.62 -10.21 35.27
CA THR A 124 6.85 -11.66 35.33
C THR A 124 5.61 -12.40 34.85
N CYS A 125 5.78 -13.36 33.97
CA CYS A 125 4.69 -14.11 33.37
C CYS A 125 5.16 -15.49 32.90
N ARG A 126 4.23 -16.30 32.40
CA ARG A 126 4.55 -17.55 31.70
C ARG A 126 4.76 -17.26 30.20
N PHE A 127 5.53 -18.08 29.54
CA PHE A 127 5.77 -17.93 28.09
C PHE A 127 4.48 -17.92 27.25
N THR A 128 3.50 -18.75 27.60
CA THR A 128 2.18 -18.78 26.94
C THR A 128 1.45 -17.44 27.05
N GLN A 129 1.53 -16.78 28.20
CA GLN A 129 0.91 -15.48 28.43
C GLN A 129 1.53 -14.37 27.55
N VAL A 130 2.82 -14.48 27.25
CA VAL A 130 3.46 -13.56 26.28
C VAL A 130 2.90 -13.76 24.88
N LEU A 131 2.68 -15.00 24.46
CA LEU A 131 2.07 -15.29 23.15
C LEU A 131 0.64 -14.77 23.06
N ASP A 132 -0.15 -14.95 24.13
CA ASP A 132 -1.51 -14.43 24.23
C ASP A 132 -1.52 -12.90 24.16
N LEU A 133 -0.59 -12.24 24.86
CA LEU A 133 -0.42 -10.79 24.79
C LEU A 133 -0.08 -10.33 23.37
N LEU A 134 0.87 -10.98 22.71
CA LEU A 134 1.25 -10.62 21.33
C LEU A 134 0.11 -10.84 20.34
N ALA A 135 -0.73 -11.86 20.54
CA ALA A 135 -1.93 -12.06 19.75
C ALA A 135 -2.95 -10.94 20.00
N ASN A 136 -3.18 -10.56 21.25
CA ASN A 136 -4.11 -9.49 21.62
C ASN A 136 -3.66 -8.10 21.16
N LEU A 137 -2.34 -7.87 21.06
CA LEU A 137 -1.80 -6.61 20.52
C LEU A 137 -2.18 -6.38 19.06
N LYS A 138 -2.41 -7.43 18.27
CA LYS A 138 -2.90 -7.30 16.88
C LYS A 138 -4.32 -6.78 16.80
N GLU A 139 -5.12 -7.00 17.84
CA GLU A 139 -6.51 -6.55 17.95
C GLU A 139 -6.64 -5.15 18.55
N ASN A 140 -5.50 -4.52 18.86
CA ASN A 140 -5.49 -3.18 19.42
C ASN A 140 -5.91 -2.16 18.34
N PRO A 141 -6.94 -1.32 18.57
CA PRO A 141 -7.38 -0.32 17.60
C PRO A 141 -6.34 0.78 17.33
N TYR A 142 -5.42 0.99 18.27
CA TYR A 142 -4.31 1.92 18.08
C TYR A 142 -3.16 1.16 17.42
N LEU A 143 -2.57 1.75 16.40
CA LEU A 143 -1.49 1.13 15.62
C LEU A 143 -0.29 0.86 16.54
N VAL A 144 -0.17 -0.38 17.03
CA VAL A 144 0.85 -0.78 18.00
C VAL A 144 2.03 -1.43 17.28
N GLY A 145 3.20 -0.84 17.45
CA GLY A 145 4.46 -1.44 17.04
C GLY A 145 5.18 -2.05 18.25
N VAL A 146 5.65 -3.29 18.14
CA VAL A 146 6.56 -3.90 19.12
C VAL A 146 7.98 -3.56 18.68
N GLU A 147 8.66 -2.69 19.43
CA GLU A 147 10.04 -2.29 19.11
C GLU A 147 11.07 -3.22 19.75
N GLU A 148 10.80 -3.64 20.97
CA GLU A 148 11.72 -4.52 21.69
C GLU A 148 10.94 -5.51 22.55
N LEU A 149 11.34 -6.76 22.47
CA LEU A 149 10.83 -7.84 23.30
C LEU A 149 12.01 -8.61 23.86
N ARG A 150 12.24 -8.50 25.15
CA ARG A 150 13.25 -9.28 25.86
C ARG A 150 12.56 -10.21 26.84
N MET A 151 12.98 -11.46 26.82
CA MET A 151 12.52 -12.48 27.75
C MET A 151 13.71 -13.11 28.41
N ARG A 152 13.70 -13.19 29.74
CA ARG A 152 14.74 -13.85 30.54
C ARG A 152 14.11 -14.92 31.39
N ILE A 153 14.65 -16.11 31.32
CA ILE A 153 14.21 -17.24 32.16
C ILE A 153 15.00 -17.25 33.44
N ASP A 154 14.32 -17.19 34.59
CA ASP A 154 14.98 -17.39 35.86
C ASP A 154 15.31 -18.89 36.04
N LYS A 155 16.59 -19.20 36.23
CA LYS A 155 17.06 -20.58 36.47
C LYS A 155 16.42 -21.25 37.69
N LYS A 156 15.95 -20.45 38.67
CA LYS A 156 15.27 -20.94 39.86
C LYS A 156 13.79 -21.22 39.64
N LYS A 157 13.20 -20.60 38.64
CA LYS A 157 11.78 -20.71 38.29
C LYS A 157 11.59 -20.87 36.77
N PRO A 158 11.87 -22.04 36.22
CA PRO A 158 11.93 -22.25 34.77
C PRO A 158 10.57 -22.06 34.06
N GLN A 159 9.47 -21.96 34.80
CA GLN A 159 8.13 -21.70 34.26
C GLN A 159 7.79 -20.20 34.20
N GLU A 160 8.56 -19.35 34.88
CA GLU A 160 8.38 -17.91 34.90
C GLU A 160 9.42 -17.24 33.99
N VAL A 161 9.00 -16.24 33.28
CA VAL A 161 9.82 -15.45 32.38
C VAL A 161 9.71 -13.98 32.78
N ASP A 162 10.85 -13.35 32.98
CA ASP A 162 10.89 -11.90 33.11
C ASP A 162 10.76 -11.27 31.71
N LEU A 163 9.72 -10.51 31.54
CA LEU A 163 9.36 -9.83 30.30
C LEU A 163 9.74 -8.36 30.37
N ASP A 164 10.53 -7.89 29.43
CA ASP A 164 10.71 -6.47 29.10
C ASP A 164 10.17 -6.23 27.70
N LEU A 165 9.11 -5.44 27.61
CA LEU A 165 8.42 -5.13 26.34
C LEU A 165 8.42 -3.63 26.12
N THR A 166 8.89 -3.20 24.97
CA THR A 166 8.76 -1.81 24.50
C THR A 166 7.83 -1.78 23.30
N VAL A 167 6.74 -1.05 23.46
CA VAL A 167 5.74 -0.83 22.43
C VAL A 167 5.69 0.64 22.03
N SER A 168 5.29 0.88 20.78
CA SER A 168 5.13 2.24 20.26
C SER A 168 3.77 2.40 19.61
N THR A 169 3.26 3.63 19.65
CA THR A 169 2.07 4.07 18.92
C THR A 169 2.25 5.48 18.39
N PHE A 170 1.42 5.87 17.44
CA PHE A 170 1.46 7.21 16.86
C PHE A 170 0.61 8.18 17.67
N ILE A 171 1.09 9.41 17.80
CA ILE A 171 0.40 10.57 18.38
C ILE A 171 0.48 11.76 17.41
N LYS A 172 -0.51 12.61 17.48
CA LYS A 172 -0.57 13.83 16.68
C LYS A 172 0.17 14.99 17.34
#